data_f890d449076e106da4298e551e9d3c58
#
_entry.id   f890d449076e106da4298e551e9d3c58
#
_cell.length_a   1.000
_cell.length_b   1.000
_cell.length_c   1.000
_cell.angle_alpha   90.00
_cell.angle_beta   90.00
_cell.angle_gamma   90.00
#
_symmetry.space_group_name_H-M   'P 1'
#
loop_
_entity.id
_entity.type
_entity.pdbx_description
1 polymer ?
#
loop_
_entity_poly.entity_id
_entity_poly.type
_entity_poly.pdbx_seq_one_letter_code
_entity_poly.pdbx_strand_id
1 'polypeptide(L)'
;MLIVHYAVKVGPPAAAAPSVGFERKLLDPAEPIPPGAVWIDMVEPTPDEDQKVESYLRRKVPSRSDPDFAEPSESYYAENGVRYLHASFVSEADNTPDVTEVTFVLAAKTLVTLRYDPGDAFELFGQKLGKFPARTLHPDAVAVGLVNTIIDRSARALNKLGVELDSIASRVFRAKGDQGTRSRIYSETLDALGREDEKISNLRESLVEIERLLLFLSSEGRSADALKPVREATRSALRDLQSLEQDATFKAQKVQFLLDATLGFINLAQNDIIKLFSVLAVIFMPPTMIASIYGMNFKIMPELEWSWGYPAALVLMVVVAVGPYLFFRWKKWL
;
A
#
# COMPACT_ATOMS: atom_id res chain seq x y z
N MET A 1 3.79 -25.70 -9.53
CA MET A 1 2.42 -26.24 -9.37
C MET A 1 1.57 -25.80 -10.56
N LEU A 2 0.89 -26.73 -11.23
CA LEU A 2 0.15 -26.47 -12.46
C LEU A 2 -1.35 -26.65 -12.22
N ILE A 3 -2.13 -25.59 -12.32
CA ILE A 3 -3.59 -25.61 -12.19
C ILE A 3 -4.21 -25.40 -13.57
N VAL A 4 -5.02 -26.35 -14.04
CA VAL A 4 -5.63 -26.29 -15.36
C VAL A 4 -7.14 -26.16 -15.23
N HIS A 5 -7.69 -25.15 -15.91
CA HIS A 5 -9.11 -24.94 -16.08
C HIS A 5 -9.51 -25.32 -17.52
N TYR A 6 -10.34 -26.35 -17.68
CA TYR A 6 -10.72 -26.86 -18.97
C TYR A 6 -12.23 -27.04 -19.11
N ALA A 7 -12.70 -27.01 -20.35
CA ALA A 7 -14.11 -27.12 -20.67
C ALA A 7 -14.55 -28.59 -20.68
N VAL A 8 -15.59 -28.91 -19.94
CA VAL A 8 -16.20 -30.25 -19.89
C VAL A 8 -17.65 -30.19 -20.43
N LYS A 9 -18.03 -31.16 -21.26
CA LYS A 9 -19.41 -31.28 -21.70
C LYS A 9 -20.23 -31.84 -20.53
N VAL A 10 -21.16 -31.06 -20.00
CA VAL A 10 -22.07 -31.46 -18.92
C VAL A 10 -23.48 -31.66 -19.54
N GLY A 11 -23.99 -32.86 -19.50
CA GLY A 11 -25.38 -33.18 -19.86
C GLY A 11 -25.53 -34.55 -20.50
N PRO A 12 -26.70 -35.18 -20.37
CA PRO A 12 -27.00 -36.44 -21.07
C PRO A 12 -27.07 -36.22 -22.59
N PRO A 13 -26.74 -37.22 -23.41
CA PRO A 13 -26.61 -37.10 -24.87
C PRO A 13 -27.91 -36.82 -25.64
N ALA A 14 -29.03 -36.58 -24.98
CA ALA A 14 -30.38 -36.59 -25.62
C ALA A 14 -31.23 -35.32 -25.43
N ALA A 15 -30.77 -34.23 -24.89
CA ALA A 15 -31.59 -33.02 -24.77
C ALA A 15 -30.77 -31.74 -25.06
N ALA A 16 -31.40 -30.84 -25.80
CA ALA A 16 -31.03 -29.45 -26.12
C ALA A 16 -29.60 -29.00 -25.74
N ALA A 17 -28.84 -28.60 -26.74
CA ALA A 17 -27.47 -28.01 -26.69
C ALA A 17 -26.67 -28.31 -25.41
N PRO A 18 -25.58 -29.09 -25.45
CA PRO A 18 -24.82 -29.49 -24.27
C PRO A 18 -24.38 -28.26 -23.50
N SER A 19 -24.74 -28.18 -22.24
CA SER A 19 -24.17 -27.19 -21.32
C SER A 19 -22.70 -27.55 -21.13
N VAL A 20 -21.82 -26.60 -21.37
CA VAL A 20 -20.38 -26.76 -21.13
C VAL A 20 -20.09 -26.20 -19.76
N GLY A 21 -19.60 -27.04 -18.84
CA GLY A 21 -19.08 -26.64 -17.53
C GLY A 21 -17.58 -26.50 -17.57
N PHE A 22 -17.01 -25.94 -16.50
CA PHE A 22 -15.57 -25.84 -16.30
C PHE A 22 -15.18 -26.70 -15.10
N GLU A 23 -14.08 -27.42 -15.28
CA GLU A 23 -13.42 -28.14 -14.20
C GLU A 23 -12.07 -27.52 -13.92
N ARG A 24 -11.74 -27.37 -12.63
CA ARG A 24 -10.42 -27.01 -12.12
C ARG A 24 -9.73 -28.30 -11.73
N LYS A 25 -8.54 -28.55 -12.26
CA LYS A 25 -7.70 -29.69 -11.90
C LYS A 25 -6.29 -29.23 -11.54
N LEU A 26 -5.81 -29.63 -10.39
CA LEU A 26 -4.39 -29.63 -10.10
C LEU A 26 -3.76 -30.77 -10.89
N LEU A 27 -2.85 -30.45 -11.82
CA LEU A 27 -2.28 -31.43 -12.73
C LEU A 27 -1.08 -32.12 -12.07
N ASP A 28 -1.09 -33.44 -12.08
CA ASP A 28 0.08 -34.24 -11.69
C ASP A 28 1.19 -34.05 -12.73
N PRO A 29 2.48 -33.98 -12.34
CA PRO A 29 3.61 -33.91 -13.28
C PRO A 29 3.57 -34.95 -14.40
N ALA A 30 3.08 -36.15 -14.15
CA ALA A 30 2.99 -37.24 -15.12
C ALA A 30 1.76 -37.13 -16.08
N GLU A 31 0.74 -36.34 -15.75
CA GLU A 31 -0.49 -36.27 -16.55
C GLU A 31 -0.37 -35.27 -17.69
N PRO A 32 -0.90 -35.57 -18.89
CA PRO A 32 -0.93 -34.60 -20.00
C PRO A 32 -1.94 -33.47 -19.72
N ILE A 33 -1.67 -32.27 -20.28
CA ILE A 33 -2.64 -31.17 -20.21
C ILE A 33 -3.91 -31.56 -20.94
N PRO A 34 -5.10 -31.42 -20.33
CA PRO A 34 -6.37 -31.79 -20.93
C PRO A 34 -6.62 -31.01 -22.22
N PRO A 35 -7.14 -31.68 -23.28
CA PRO A 35 -7.53 -30.97 -24.48
C PRO A 35 -8.68 -30.01 -24.18
N GLY A 36 -8.58 -28.77 -24.65
CA GLY A 36 -9.58 -27.72 -24.37
C GLY A 36 -9.29 -26.93 -23.10
N ALA A 37 -8.05 -26.94 -22.61
CA ALA A 37 -7.60 -26.03 -21.56
C ALA A 37 -7.83 -24.57 -22.00
N VAL A 38 -8.59 -23.83 -21.19
CA VAL A 38 -8.93 -22.42 -21.45
C VAL A 38 -7.99 -21.51 -20.65
N TRP A 39 -7.61 -21.95 -19.45
CA TRP A 39 -6.67 -21.24 -18.60
C TRP A 39 -5.77 -22.24 -17.88
N ILE A 40 -4.48 -22.00 -17.96
CA ILE A 40 -3.41 -22.73 -17.28
C ILE A 40 -2.73 -21.73 -16.33
N ASP A 41 -2.83 -21.96 -15.02
CA ASP A 41 -2.21 -21.16 -13.99
C ASP A 41 -0.97 -21.88 -13.46
N MET A 42 0.21 -21.32 -13.70
CA MET A 42 1.53 -21.83 -13.30
C MET A 42 1.97 -21.06 -12.05
N VAL A 43 1.99 -21.75 -10.92
CA VAL A 43 2.43 -21.18 -9.64
C VAL A 43 3.75 -21.80 -9.26
N GLU A 44 4.82 -21.01 -9.20
CA GLU A 44 6.19 -21.49 -8.94
C GLU A 44 6.50 -22.79 -9.74
N PRO A 45 6.43 -22.75 -11.06
CA PRO A 45 6.58 -23.96 -11.85
C PRO A 45 7.98 -24.54 -11.76
N THR A 46 8.05 -25.85 -11.89
CA THR A 46 9.31 -26.57 -12.07
C THR A 46 9.72 -26.53 -13.55
N PRO A 47 11.01 -26.74 -13.89
CA PRO A 47 11.45 -26.80 -15.29
C PRO A 47 10.70 -27.83 -16.14
N ASP A 48 10.27 -28.95 -15.56
CA ASP A 48 9.47 -29.96 -16.25
C ASP A 48 8.04 -29.48 -16.54
N GLU A 49 7.46 -28.68 -15.62
CA GLU A 49 6.15 -28.06 -15.81
C GLU A 49 6.22 -26.97 -16.90
N ASP A 50 7.30 -26.18 -16.94
CA ASP A 50 7.54 -25.19 -18.00
C ASP A 50 7.62 -25.88 -19.37
N GLN A 51 8.47 -26.90 -19.51
CA GLN A 51 8.64 -27.66 -20.76
C GLN A 51 7.31 -28.30 -21.21
N LYS A 52 6.49 -28.74 -20.28
CA LYS A 52 5.18 -29.35 -20.56
C LYS A 52 4.21 -28.34 -21.15
N VAL A 53 4.12 -27.13 -20.56
CA VAL A 53 3.26 -26.04 -21.05
C VAL A 53 3.78 -25.51 -22.38
N GLU A 54 5.07 -25.33 -22.54
CA GLU A 54 5.71 -24.93 -23.81
C GLU A 54 5.43 -25.94 -24.94
N SER A 55 5.50 -27.24 -24.65
CA SER A 55 5.19 -28.30 -25.60
C SER A 55 3.72 -28.27 -26.00
N TYR A 56 2.80 -27.99 -25.06
CA TYR A 56 1.38 -27.86 -25.32
C TYR A 56 1.07 -26.62 -26.19
N LEU A 57 1.65 -25.48 -25.86
CA LEU A 57 1.48 -24.22 -26.60
C LEU A 57 2.27 -24.21 -27.92
N ARG A 58 3.31 -25.03 -28.05
CA ARG A 58 4.35 -24.97 -29.08
C ARG A 58 5.04 -23.60 -29.13
N ARG A 59 5.21 -22.97 -27.98
CA ARG A 59 5.79 -21.65 -27.78
C ARG A 59 6.50 -21.60 -26.43
N LYS A 60 7.49 -20.74 -26.32
CA LYS A 60 8.14 -20.47 -25.05
C LYS A 60 7.21 -19.72 -24.09
N VAL A 61 7.34 -20.01 -22.81
CA VAL A 61 6.72 -19.24 -21.72
C VAL A 61 7.86 -18.47 -21.04
N PRO A 62 7.91 -17.14 -21.17
CA PRO A 62 8.99 -16.36 -20.59
C PRO A 62 8.99 -16.49 -19.07
N SER A 63 10.15 -16.80 -18.49
CA SER A 63 10.35 -16.95 -17.04
C SER A 63 11.30 -15.88 -16.50
N ARG A 64 11.36 -15.72 -15.17
CA ARG A 64 12.31 -14.80 -14.50
C ARG A 64 13.77 -15.00 -14.88
N SER A 65 14.12 -16.17 -15.42
CA SER A 65 15.47 -16.50 -15.85
C SER A 65 15.80 -16.01 -17.26
N ASP A 66 14.82 -15.53 -18.02
CA ASP A 66 15.04 -15.03 -19.37
C ASP A 66 15.54 -13.56 -19.31
N PRO A 67 16.78 -13.29 -19.80
CA PRO A 67 17.36 -11.94 -19.73
C PRO A 67 16.55 -10.89 -20.50
N ASP A 68 15.88 -11.29 -21.57
CA ASP A 68 15.10 -10.42 -22.44
C ASP A 68 13.79 -9.96 -21.81
N PHE A 69 13.37 -10.58 -20.69
CA PHE A 69 12.12 -10.29 -19.99
C PHE A 69 12.25 -9.21 -18.91
N ALA A 70 13.47 -8.83 -18.58
CA ALA A 70 13.77 -7.87 -17.50
C ALA A 70 13.70 -6.39 -17.98
N GLU A 71 13.57 -6.13 -19.28
CA GLU A 71 13.50 -4.76 -19.79
C GLU A 71 12.06 -4.23 -19.84
N PRO A 72 11.74 -3.09 -19.16
CA PRO A 72 10.38 -2.52 -19.14
C PRO A 72 9.82 -2.17 -20.53
N SER A 73 10.68 -2.01 -21.55
CA SER A 73 10.28 -1.73 -22.92
C SER A 73 9.67 -2.93 -23.64
N GLU A 74 9.87 -4.15 -23.14
CA GLU A 74 9.38 -5.39 -23.73
C GLU A 74 8.31 -6.09 -22.89
N SER A 75 7.75 -5.40 -21.89
CA SER A 75 6.73 -5.97 -21.01
C SER A 75 5.43 -6.35 -21.73
N TYR A 76 5.18 -5.78 -22.91
CA TYR A 76 3.96 -6.01 -23.70
C TYR A 76 4.30 -6.17 -25.19
N TYR A 77 4.24 -7.40 -25.70
CA TYR A 77 4.52 -7.65 -27.11
C TYR A 77 3.65 -8.76 -27.70
N ALA A 78 3.56 -8.79 -29.03
CA ALA A 78 2.85 -9.83 -29.77
C ALA A 78 3.81 -10.48 -30.78
N GLU A 79 3.97 -11.78 -30.68
CA GLU A 79 4.82 -12.56 -31.58
C GLU A 79 4.09 -13.80 -32.11
N ASN A 80 4.10 -13.98 -33.42
CA ASN A 80 3.50 -15.16 -34.08
C ASN A 80 2.05 -15.47 -33.66
N GLY A 81 1.26 -14.42 -33.37
CA GLY A 81 -0.15 -14.53 -32.97
C GLY A 81 -0.37 -14.89 -31.50
N VAL A 82 0.67 -14.90 -30.68
CA VAL A 82 0.64 -14.98 -29.21
C VAL A 82 0.99 -13.62 -28.62
N ARG A 83 0.27 -13.22 -27.57
CA ARG A 83 0.53 -11.96 -26.86
C ARG A 83 1.11 -12.28 -25.49
N TYR A 84 2.16 -11.57 -25.17
CA TYR A 84 2.89 -11.67 -23.91
C TYR A 84 2.72 -10.37 -23.16
N LEU A 85 2.32 -10.47 -21.90
CA LEU A 85 2.13 -9.33 -21.02
C LEU A 85 2.74 -9.65 -19.67
N HIS A 86 3.63 -8.79 -19.25
CA HIS A 86 4.22 -8.87 -17.92
C HIS A 86 3.77 -7.66 -17.11
N ALA A 87 3.23 -7.89 -15.91
CA ALA A 87 2.74 -6.83 -15.05
C ALA A 87 2.91 -7.21 -13.58
N SER A 88 3.12 -6.20 -12.74
CA SER A 88 3.25 -6.34 -11.31
C SER A 88 1.96 -5.89 -10.62
N PHE A 89 1.44 -6.72 -9.72
CA PHE A 89 0.21 -6.43 -8.98
C PHE A 89 0.42 -6.55 -7.49
N VAL A 90 -0.31 -5.74 -6.73
CA VAL A 90 -0.37 -5.91 -5.29
C VAL A 90 -1.21 -7.15 -4.98
N SER A 91 -0.60 -8.11 -4.32
CA SER A 91 -1.23 -9.29 -3.74
C SER A 91 -1.36 -9.11 -2.22
N GLU A 92 -2.48 -9.49 -1.64
CA GLU A 92 -2.63 -9.59 -0.18
C GLU A 92 -2.32 -11.04 0.25
N ALA A 93 -1.05 -11.41 0.32
CA ALA A 93 -0.63 -12.60 1.03
C ALA A 93 -0.45 -12.23 2.51
N ASP A 94 -1.04 -13.01 3.41
CA ASP A 94 -0.90 -12.86 4.88
C ASP A 94 -1.16 -11.45 5.45
N ASN A 95 -2.14 -10.72 4.89
CA ASN A 95 -2.51 -9.38 5.34
C ASN A 95 -1.45 -8.28 5.09
N THR A 96 -0.37 -8.58 4.41
CA THR A 96 0.63 -7.62 3.95
C THR A 96 0.50 -7.47 2.44
N PRO A 97 0.34 -6.23 1.92
CA PRO A 97 0.38 -6.01 0.48
C PRO A 97 1.81 -6.25 0.00
N ASP A 98 2.00 -7.31 -0.76
CA ASP A 98 3.24 -7.60 -1.44
C ASP A 98 3.04 -7.44 -2.95
N VAL A 99 4.10 -7.09 -3.67
CA VAL A 99 4.05 -6.94 -5.12
C VAL A 99 4.41 -8.26 -5.77
N THR A 100 3.47 -8.82 -6.52
CA THR A 100 3.69 -10.06 -7.28
C THR A 100 3.78 -9.79 -8.77
N GLU A 101 4.76 -10.40 -9.41
CA GLU A 101 4.96 -10.35 -10.86
C GLU A 101 4.16 -11.48 -11.52
N VAL A 102 3.40 -11.13 -12.54
CA VAL A 102 2.59 -12.08 -13.31
C VAL A 102 2.83 -11.91 -14.80
N THR A 103 3.12 -13.02 -15.45
CA THR A 103 3.21 -13.10 -16.91
C THR A 103 1.94 -13.72 -17.47
N PHE A 104 1.30 -13.01 -18.39
CA PHE A 104 0.15 -13.52 -19.15
C PHE A 104 0.63 -13.89 -20.56
N VAL A 105 0.34 -15.10 -20.98
CA VAL A 105 0.58 -15.58 -22.34
C VAL A 105 -0.76 -15.92 -22.97
N LEU A 106 -1.23 -15.08 -23.90
CA LEU A 106 -2.50 -15.26 -24.59
C LEU A 106 -2.29 -15.93 -25.93
N ALA A 107 -2.43 -17.23 -25.96
CA ALA A 107 -2.47 -18.02 -27.19
C ALA A 107 -3.87 -18.03 -27.82
N ALA A 108 -4.03 -18.61 -29.01
CA ALA A 108 -5.28 -18.58 -29.76
C ALA A 108 -6.51 -19.16 -29.00
N LYS A 109 -6.30 -20.13 -28.10
CA LYS A 109 -7.37 -20.83 -27.39
C LYS A 109 -7.15 -20.93 -25.87
N THR A 110 -5.99 -20.53 -25.39
CA THR A 110 -5.59 -20.77 -24.00
C THR A 110 -4.92 -19.53 -23.45
N LEU A 111 -5.32 -19.08 -22.28
CA LEU A 111 -4.56 -18.17 -21.45
C LEU A 111 -3.60 -18.98 -20.58
N VAL A 112 -2.35 -18.58 -20.49
CA VAL A 112 -1.42 -19.05 -19.47
C VAL A 112 -1.05 -17.88 -18.56
N THR A 113 -1.07 -18.10 -17.25
CA THR A 113 -0.54 -17.17 -16.25
C THR A 113 0.62 -17.84 -15.55
N LEU A 114 1.74 -17.14 -15.46
CA LEU A 114 2.93 -17.55 -14.71
C LEU A 114 3.14 -16.57 -13.57
N ARG A 115 3.22 -17.08 -12.35
CA ARG A 115 3.40 -16.29 -11.13
C ARG A 115 4.19 -17.06 -10.08
N TYR A 116 4.80 -16.31 -9.18
CA TYR A 116 5.65 -16.85 -8.11
C TYR A 116 5.08 -16.62 -6.71
N ASP A 117 3.83 -16.15 -6.63
CA ASP A 117 3.09 -15.92 -5.39
C ASP A 117 1.71 -16.60 -5.50
N PRO A 118 1.21 -17.24 -4.43
CA PRO A 118 -0.10 -17.90 -4.42
C PRO A 118 -1.29 -16.98 -4.72
N GLY A 119 -1.20 -15.67 -4.50
CA GLY A 119 -2.17 -14.61 -4.82
C GLY A 119 -3.65 -15.01 -4.84
N ASP A 120 -4.45 -14.52 -3.92
CA ASP A 120 -5.84 -14.91 -3.72
C ASP A 120 -6.80 -14.50 -4.86
N ALA A 121 -6.44 -13.49 -5.67
CA ALA A 121 -7.25 -13.07 -6.82
C ALA A 121 -7.41 -14.18 -7.86
N PHE A 122 -6.36 -14.96 -8.09
CA PHE A 122 -6.33 -16.06 -9.04
C PHE A 122 -7.24 -17.22 -8.58
N GLU A 123 -7.16 -17.56 -7.31
CA GLU A 123 -8.01 -18.59 -6.74
C GLU A 123 -9.49 -18.18 -6.76
N LEU A 124 -9.81 -16.96 -6.36
CA LEU A 124 -11.16 -16.41 -6.41
C LEU A 124 -11.74 -16.38 -7.83
N PHE A 125 -10.91 -15.99 -8.80
CA PHE A 125 -11.32 -15.99 -10.19
C PHE A 125 -11.56 -17.43 -10.69
N GLY A 126 -10.68 -18.37 -10.35
CA GLY A 126 -10.85 -19.79 -10.68
C GLY A 126 -12.17 -20.36 -10.17
N GLN A 127 -12.60 -20.00 -8.96
CA GLN A 127 -13.89 -20.38 -8.38
C GLN A 127 -15.07 -19.72 -9.12
N LYS A 128 -14.90 -18.50 -9.62
CA LYS A 128 -15.92 -17.79 -10.40
C LYS A 128 -16.04 -18.33 -11.82
N LEU A 129 -14.94 -18.80 -12.41
CA LEU A 129 -14.89 -19.22 -13.82
C LEU A 129 -15.91 -20.32 -14.14
N GLY A 130 -16.16 -21.24 -13.22
CA GLY A 130 -17.19 -22.27 -13.36
C GLY A 130 -18.63 -21.75 -13.53
N LYS A 131 -18.88 -20.49 -13.23
CA LYS A 131 -20.21 -19.84 -13.36
C LYS A 131 -20.39 -19.12 -14.70
N PHE A 132 -19.34 -19.00 -15.52
CA PHE A 132 -19.44 -18.33 -16.82
C PHE A 132 -19.98 -19.26 -17.90
N PRO A 133 -20.82 -18.74 -18.85
CA PRO A 133 -21.31 -19.56 -19.97
C PRO A 133 -20.13 -19.91 -20.88
N ALA A 134 -19.92 -21.17 -21.11
CA ALA A 134 -18.77 -21.69 -21.87
C ALA A 134 -18.66 -21.20 -23.32
N ARG A 135 -19.75 -20.71 -23.92
CA ARG A 135 -19.76 -20.17 -25.28
C ARG A 135 -18.99 -18.83 -25.43
N THR A 136 -18.66 -18.19 -24.33
CA THR A 136 -18.05 -16.86 -24.29
C THR A 136 -16.56 -16.85 -23.86
N LEU A 137 -15.96 -18.02 -23.63
CA LEU A 137 -14.62 -18.07 -23.07
C LEU A 137 -13.54 -18.10 -24.16
N HIS A 138 -13.28 -16.94 -24.68
CA HIS A 138 -12.05 -16.62 -25.37
C HIS A 138 -10.94 -16.29 -24.34
N PRO A 139 -9.64 -16.59 -24.61
CA PRO A 139 -8.55 -16.24 -23.69
C PRO A 139 -8.58 -14.78 -23.22
N ASP A 140 -8.97 -13.85 -24.09
CA ASP A 140 -9.15 -12.43 -23.73
C ASP A 140 -10.23 -12.21 -22.67
N ALA A 141 -11.34 -12.95 -22.76
CA ALA A 141 -12.40 -12.84 -21.76
C ALA A 141 -11.95 -13.36 -20.39
N VAL A 142 -11.16 -14.44 -20.39
CA VAL A 142 -10.56 -14.98 -19.17
C VAL A 142 -9.56 -13.99 -18.58
N ALA A 143 -8.67 -13.42 -19.41
CA ALA A 143 -7.70 -12.42 -18.99
C ALA A 143 -8.38 -11.17 -18.38
N VAL A 144 -9.35 -10.58 -19.09
CA VAL A 144 -10.10 -9.41 -18.59
C VAL A 144 -10.89 -9.75 -17.32
N GLY A 145 -11.47 -10.96 -17.22
CA GLY A 145 -12.16 -11.40 -16.01
C GLY A 145 -11.23 -11.56 -14.81
N LEU A 146 -10.02 -12.08 -15.01
CA LEU A 146 -8.99 -12.18 -13.99
C LEU A 146 -8.52 -10.78 -13.55
N VAL A 147 -8.24 -9.90 -14.52
CA VAL A 147 -7.84 -8.50 -14.23
C VAL A 147 -8.92 -7.76 -13.46
N ASN A 148 -10.20 -7.93 -13.80
CA ASN A 148 -11.31 -7.37 -13.02
C ASN A 148 -11.32 -7.89 -11.58
N THR A 149 -10.94 -9.16 -11.36
CA THR A 149 -10.85 -9.70 -9.99
C THR A 149 -9.68 -9.07 -9.22
N ILE A 150 -8.56 -8.77 -9.90
CA ILE A 150 -7.42 -8.03 -9.33
C ILE A 150 -7.84 -6.59 -8.97
N ILE A 151 -8.56 -5.90 -9.87
CA ILE A 151 -9.13 -4.57 -9.61
C ILE A 151 -10.04 -4.58 -8.37
N ASP A 152 -10.93 -5.56 -8.26
CA ASP A 152 -11.80 -5.74 -7.08
C ASP A 152 -10.99 -5.91 -5.78
N ARG A 153 -9.82 -6.56 -5.85
CA ARG A 153 -8.92 -6.72 -4.70
C ARG A 153 -8.21 -5.42 -4.35
N SER A 154 -7.69 -4.71 -5.35
CA SER A 154 -7.08 -3.38 -5.17
C SER A 154 -8.08 -2.41 -4.54
N ALA A 155 -9.35 -2.44 -4.95
CA ALA A 155 -10.41 -1.63 -4.35
C ALA A 155 -10.61 -1.94 -2.85
N ARG A 156 -10.58 -3.23 -2.47
CA ARG A 156 -10.69 -3.63 -1.06
C ARG A 156 -9.48 -3.20 -0.24
N ALA A 157 -8.27 -3.35 -0.80
CA ALA A 157 -7.04 -2.89 -0.16
C ALA A 157 -7.08 -1.38 0.09
N LEU A 158 -7.49 -0.57 -0.91
CA LEU A 158 -7.67 0.87 -0.75
C LEU A 158 -8.71 1.23 0.32
N ASN A 159 -9.83 0.52 0.38
CA ASN A 159 -10.84 0.75 1.42
C ASN A 159 -10.29 0.45 2.81
N LYS A 160 -9.54 -0.63 2.99
CA LYS A 160 -8.87 -0.98 4.25
C LYS A 160 -7.89 0.10 4.69
N LEU A 161 -7.03 0.57 3.76
CA LEU A 161 -6.13 1.71 3.99
C LEU A 161 -6.90 2.98 4.44
N GLY A 162 -8.06 3.24 3.86
CA GLY A 162 -8.92 4.34 4.26
C GLY A 162 -9.32 4.27 5.74
N VAL A 163 -9.72 3.08 6.20
CA VAL A 163 -10.09 2.84 7.62
C VAL A 163 -8.86 2.97 8.53
N GLU A 164 -7.69 2.48 8.12
CA GLU A 164 -6.44 2.61 8.87
C GLU A 164 -6.03 4.09 9.01
N LEU A 165 -6.12 4.88 7.93
CA LEU A 165 -5.86 6.32 7.96
C LEU A 165 -6.85 7.10 8.85
N ASP A 166 -8.13 6.70 8.89
CA ASP A 166 -9.12 7.29 9.80
C ASP A 166 -8.79 6.99 11.27
N SER A 167 -8.32 5.79 11.55
CA SER A 167 -7.83 5.40 12.87
C SER A 167 -6.61 6.24 13.29
N ILE A 168 -5.64 6.40 12.39
CA ILE A 168 -4.46 7.23 12.62
C ILE A 168 -4.88 8.69 12.87
N ALA A 169 -5.74 9.25 12.04
CA ALA A 169 -6.27 10.60 12.22
C ALA A 169 -6.91 10.78 13.59
N SER A 170 -7.74 9.82 14.01
CA SER A 170 -8.37 9.86 15.34
C SER A 170 -7.34 9.85 16.48
N ARG A 171 -6.26 9.08 16.36
CA ARG A 171 -5.17 9.06 17.36
C ARG A 171 -4.44 10.39 17.43
N VAL A 172 -4.12 11.00 16.29
CA VAL A 172 -3.43 12.29 16.23
C VAL A 172 -4.26 13.40 16.86
N PHE A 173 -5.51 13.57 16.40
CA PHE A 173 -6.35 14.70 16.83
C PHE A 173 -6.98 14.52 18.21
N ARG A 174 -7.06 13.30 18.72
CA ARG A 174 -7.62 13.00 20.04
C ARG A 174 -6.57 12.59 21.07
N ALA A 175 -5.27 12.76 20.76
CA ALA A 175 -4.19 12.44 21.68
C ALA A 175 -4.39 13.17 23.03
N LYS A 176 -4.63 12.40 24.10
CA LYS A 176 -4.79 12.87 25.47
C LYS A 176 -3.66 12.30 26.33
N GLY A 177 -3.32 13.00 27.37
CA GLY A 177 -2.30 12.57 28.32
C GLY A 177 -1.27 13.65 28.56
N ASP A 178 -0.28 13.31 29.36
CA ASP A 178 0.91 14.14 29.62
C ASP A 178 1.75 14.28 28.33
N GLN A 179 2.76 15.13 28.42
CA GLN A 179 3.60 15.47 27.28
C GLN A 179 4.41 14.27 26.75
N GLY A 180 4.87 13.38 27.65
CA GLY A 180 5.59 12.18 27.28
C GLY A 180 4.73 11.20 26.51
N THR A 181 3.49 10.99 26.96
CA THR A 181 2.51 10.14 26.30
C THR A 181 2.16 10.67 24.90
N ARG A 182 1.93 11.98 24.77
CA ARG A 182 1.63 12.59 23.45
C ARG A 182 2.81 12.48 22.48
N SER A 183 4.03 12.73 22.94
CA SER A 183 5.24 12.60 22.10
C SER A 183 5.40 11.19 21.56
N ARG A 184 5.15 10.18 22.40
CA ARG A 184 5.19 8.78 22.00
C ARG A 184 4.12 8.46 20.94
N ILE A 185 2.88 8.93 21.14
CA ILE A 185 1.79 8.73 20.18
C ILE A 185 2.16 9.34 18.81
N TYR A 186 2.75 10.52 18.78
CA TYR A 186 3.14 11.17 17.53
C TYR A 186 4.29 10.44 16.83
N SER A 187 5.28 9.91 17.57
CA SER A 187 6.34 9.10 16.99
C SER A 187 5.80 7.80 16.37
N GLU A 188 4.98 7.06 17.12
CA GLU A 188 4.34 5.83 16.62
C GLU A 188 3.43 6.12 15.41
N THR A 189 2.85 7.32 15.35
CA THR A 189 2.03 7.76 14.22
C THR A 189 2.86 8.02 12.97
N LEU A 190 4.04 8.64 13.08
CA LEU A 190 4.94 8.87 11.95
C LEU A 190 5.36 7.55 11.31
N ASP A 191 5.72 6.56 12.12
CA ASP A 191 6.07 5.22 11.64
C ASP A 191 4.89 4.52 10.95
N ALA A 192 3.68 4.69 11.49
CA ALA A 192 2.48 4.16 10.88
C ALA A 192 2.17 4.83 9.54
N LEU A 193 2.26 6.17 9.47
CA LEU A 193 2.04 6.91 8.23
C LEU A 193 3.04 6.52 7.13
N GLY A 194 4.32 6.28 7.49
CA GLY A 194 5.32 5.80 6.53
C GLY A 194 4.94 4.45 5.91
N ARG A 195 4.46 3.51 6.72
CA ARG A 195 3.98 2.21 6.21
C ARG A 195 2.75 2.33 5.33
N GLU A 196 1.80 3.22 5.68
CA GLU A 196 0.60 3.42 4.85
C GLU A 196 0.93 4.10 3.52
N ASP A 197 1.90 5.03 3.49
CA ASP A 197 2.38 5.67 2.27
C ASP A 197 3.02 4.66 1.30
N GLU A 198 3.84 3.75 1.81
CA GLU A 198 4.43 2.66 1.04
C GLU A 198 3.36 1.76 0.41
N LYS A 199 2.35 1.35 1.20
CA LYS A 199 1.23 0.55 0.68
C LYS A 199 0.45 1.27 -0.43
N ILE A 200 0.19 2.58 -0.25
CA ILE A 200 -0.51 3.39 -1.26
C ILE A 200 0.35 3.51 -2.52
N SER A 201 1.66 3.69 -2.39
CA SER A 201 2.58 3.78 -3.53
C SER A 201 2.59 2.48 -4.34
N ASN A 202 2.71 1.33 -3.68
CA ASN A 202 2.67 0.01 -4.33
C ASN A 202 1.33 -0.23 -5.04
N LEU A 203 0.21 0.16 -4.40
CA LEU A 203 -1.11 0.06 -5.04
C LEU A 203 -1.23 0.96 -6.25
N ARG A 204 -0.74 2.19 -6.21
CA ARG A 204 -0.77 3.11 -7.36
C ARG A 204 0.05 2.57 -8.54
N GLU A 205 1.24 2.03 -8.27
CA GLU A 205 2.06 1.38 -9.29
C GLU A 205 1.32 0.20 -9.93
N SER A 206 0.73 -0.66 -9.11
CA SER A 206 -0.10 -1.77 -9.57
C SER A 206 -1.28 -1.30 -10.45
N LEU A 207 -1.99 -0.22 -10.08
CA LEU A 207 -3.10 0.32 -10.88
C LEU A 207 -2.61 0.81 -12.26
N VAL A 208 -1.46 1.45 -12.33
CA VAL A 208 -0.84 1.89 -13.60
C VAL A 208 -0.48 0.69 -14.48
N GLU A 209 0.08 -0.37 -13.91
CA GLU A 209 0.39 -1.60 -14.66
C GLU A 209 -0.89 -2.29 -15.18
N ILE A 210 -1.95 -2.32 -14.38
CA ILE A 210 -3.26 -2.83 -14.81
C ILE A 210 -3.82 -1.99 -15.97
N GLU A 211 -3.69 -0.66 -15.93
CA GLU A 211 -4.14 0.22 -17.01
C GLU A 211 -3.42 -0.10 -18.30
N ARG A 212 -2.08 -0.19 -18.27
CA ARG A 212 -1.26 -0.52 -19.44
C ARG A 212 -1.65 -1.88 -20.04
N LEU A 213 -1.84 -2.87 -19.18
CA LEU A 213 -2.26 -4.21 -19.60
C LEU A 213 -3.63 -4.18 -20.29
N LEU A 214 -4.64 -3.49 -19.72
CA LEU A 214 -5.97 -3.35 -20.31
C LEU A 214 -5.93 -2.58 -21.63
N LEU A 215 -5.13 -1.53 -21.74
CA LEU A 215 -4.94 -0.77 -22.98
C LEU A 215 -4.33 -1.65 -24.08
N PHE A 216 -3.30 -2.43 -23.77
CA PHE A 216 -2.71 -3.38 -24.73
C PHE A 216 -3.72 -4.43 -25.18
N LEU A 217 -4.47 -5.03 -24.25
CA LEU A 217 -5.56 -5.97 -24.58
C LEU A 217 -6.61 -5.35 -25.49
N SER A 218 -6.89 -4.05 -25.33
CA SER A 218 -7.88 -3.33 -26.13
C SER A 218 -7.39 -2.98 -27.53
N SER A 219 -6.10 -2.68 -27.71
CA SER A 219 -5.48 -2.23 -28.98
C SER A 219 -5.33 -3.38 -29.97
N GLU A 220 -4.99 -4.56 -29.51
CA GLU A 220 -4.76 -5.76 -30.30
C GLU A 220 -6.05 -6.54 -30.61
N GLY A 221 -7.20 -6.10 -30.09
CA GLY A 221 -8.49 -6.75 -30.25
C GLY A 221 -9.00 -6.72 -31.70
N ARG A 222 -8.88 -7.85 -32.40
CA ARG A 222 -9.38 -8.03 -33.76
C ARG A 222 -10.90 -7.79 -33.85
N SER A 223 -11.31 -7.30 -35.01
CA SER A 223 -12.67 -6.86 -35.42
C SER A 223 -13.80 -7.89 -35.36
N ALA A 224 -13.67 -8.99 -34.63
CA ALA A 224 -14.72 -10.01 -34.53
C ALA A 224 -15.84 -9.55 -33.59
N ASP A 225 -17.10 -9.69 -34.02
CA ASP A 225 -18.30 -9.44 -33.21
C ASP A 225 -18.31 -10.26 -31.90
N ALA A 226 -17.65 -11.41 -31.89
CA ALA A 226 -17.48 -12.27 -30.72
C ALA A 226 -16.75 -11.61 -29.55
N LEU A 227 -15.96 -10.53 -29.79
CA LEU A 227 -15.20 -9.81 -28.78
C LEU A 227 -15.88 -8.53 -28.26
N LYS A 228 -17.11 -8.23 -28.70
CA LYS A 228 -17.88 -7.09 -28.17
C LYS A 228 -18.02 -7.12 -26.65
N PRO A 229 -18.41 -8.25 -26.00
CA PRO A 229 -18.52 -8.32 -24.55
C PRO A 229 -17.18 -8.07 -23.85
N VAL A 230 -16.07 -8.54 -24.42
CA VAL A 230 -14.72 -8.31 -23.87
C VAL A 230 -14.35 -6.83 -23.92
N ARG A 231 -14.64 -6.15 -25.04
CA ARG A 231 -14.39 -4.70 -25.18
C ARG A 231 -15.24 -3.86 -24.22
N GLU A 232 -16.49 -4.25 -24.00
CA GLU A 232 -17.36 -3.58 -23.02
C GLU A 232 -16.85 -3.78 -21.60
N ALA A 233 -16.44 -5.00 -21.24
CA ALA A 233 -15.84 -5.32 -19.96
C ALA A 233 -14.53 -4.56 -19.73
N THR A 234 -13.64 -4.50 -20.74
CA THR A 234 -12.39 -3.74 -20.68
C THR A 234 -12.64 -2.23 -20.48
N ARG A 235 -13.62 -1.66 -21.18
CA ARG A 235 -14.00 -0.24 -20.99
C ARG A 235 -14.57 0.03 -19.59
N SER A 236 -15.33 -0.92 -19.03
CA SER A 236 -15.82 -0.80 -17.66
C SER A 236 -14.65 -0.85 -16.68
N ALA A 237 -13.76 -1.82 -16.84
CA ALA A 237 -12.58 -1.97 -16.02
C ALA A 237 -11.68 -0.71 -16.01
N LEU A 238 -11.47 -0.10 -17.18
CA LEU A 238 -10.70 1.16 -17.28
C LEU A 238 -11.37 2.32 -16.52
N ARG A 239 -12.70 2.41 -16.53
CA ARG A 239 -13.41 3.45 -15.75
C ARG A 239 -13.31 3.20 -14.25
N ASP A 240 -13.45 1.95 -13.83
CA ASP A 240 -13.32 1.56 -12.43
C ASP A 240 -11.90 1.85 -11.94
N LEU A 241 -10.89 1.56 -12.76
CA LEU A 241 -9.50 1.83 -12.49
C LEU A 241 -9.22 3.33 -12.29
N GLN A 242 -9.73 4.20 -13.17
CA GLN A 242 -9.60 5.66 -13.03
C GLN A 242 -10.19 6.16 -11.70
N SER A 243 -11.32 5.57 -11.27
CA SER A 243 -11.91 5.91 -9.97
C SER A 243 -11.01 5.48 -8.81
N LEU A 244 -10.36 4.31 -8.89
CA LEU A 244 -9.44 3.82 -7.88
C LEU A 244 -8.15 4.64 -7.83
N GLU A 245 -7.63 5.08 -8.96
CA GLU A 245 -6.46 5.98 -9.02
C GLU A 245 -6.72 7.32 -8.35
N GLN A 246 -7.93 7.88 -8.55
CA GLN A 246 -8.34 9.10 -7.86
C GLN A 246 -8.46 8.88 -6.36
N ASP A 247 -9.04 7.75 -5.92
CA ASP A 247 -9.16 7.40 -4.51
C ASP A 247 -7.78 7.17 -3.87
N ALA A 248 -6.86 6.47 -4.56
CA ALA A 248 -5.48 6.29 -4.10
C ALA A 248 -4.74 7.64 -3.97
N THR A 249 -4.93 8.54 -4.93
CA THR A 249 -4.36 9.89 -4.88
C THR A 249 -4.91 10.68 -3.69
N PHE A 250 -6.22 10.61 -3.43
CA PHE A 250 -6.83 11.25 -2.26
C PHE A 250 -6.26 10.71 -0.94
N LYS A 251 -6.04 9.39 -0.85
CA LYS A 251 -5.44 8.77 0.34
C LYS A 251 -3.98 9.18 0.54
N ALA A 252 -3.18 9.28 -0.54
CA ALA A 252 -1.82 9.82 -0.46
C ALA A 252 -1.80 11.27 0.06
N GLN A 253 -2.70 12.12 -0.43
CA GLN A 253 -2.84 13.50 0.08
C GLN A 253 -3.25 13.52 1.56
N LYS A 254 -4.08 12.58 1.99
CA LYS A 254 -4.47 12.44 3.39
C LYS A 254 -3.29 12.01 4.28
N VAL A 255 -2.42 11.11 3.81
CA VAL A 255 -1.17 10.77 4.51
C VAL A 255 -0.32 12.02 4.70
N GLN A 256 -0.11 12.79 3.63
CA GLN A 256 0.68 14.03 3.70
C GLN A 256 0.07 15.03 4.68
N PHE A 257 -1.24 15.23 4.65
CA PHE A 257 -1.94 16.09 5.61
C PHE A 257 -1.74 15.63 7.07
N LEU A 258 -1.85 14.33 7.32
CA LEU A 258 -1.67 13.78 8.67
C LEU A 258 -0.21 13.89 9.14
N LEU A 259 0.75 13.72 8.23
CA LEU A 259 2.17 13.95 8.49
C LEU A 259 2.42 15.39 8.93
N ASP A 260 1.95 16.36 8.15
CA ASP A 260 2.12 17.79 8.44
C ASP A 260 1.44 18.18 9.76
N ALA A 261 0.23 17.67 10.02
CA ALA A 261 -0.46 17.88 11.28
C ALA A 261 0.31 17.30 12.47
N THR A 262 0.86 16.08 12.33
CA THR A 262 1.63 15.42 13.39
C THR A 262 2.90 16.19 13.70
N LEU A 263 3.64 16.64 12.68
CA LEU A 263 4.84 17.50 12.83
C LEU A 263 4.47 18.83 13.48
N GLY A 264 3.33 19.42 13.12
CA GLY A 264 2.81 20.62 13.76
C GLY A 264 2.56 20.43 15.25
N PHE A 265 1.95 19.32 15.67
CA PHE A 265 1.74 19.00 17.09
C PHE A 265 3.05 18.75 17.84
N ILE A 266 4.05 18.09 17.21
CA ILE A 266 5.39 17.92 17.79
C ILE A 266 6.04 19.28 18.04
N ASN A 267 5.98 20.19 17.07
CA ASN A 267 6.52 21.54 17.20
C ASN A 267 5.84 22.34 18.32
N LEU A 268 4.52 22.22 18.46
CA LEU A 268 3.79 22.83 19.55
C LEU A 268 4.23 22.29 20.92
N ALA A 269 4.39 20.95 21.03
CA ALA A 269 4.87 20.32 22.25
C ALA A 269 6.30 20.77 22.62
N GLN A 270 7.19 20.89 21.63
CA GLN A 270 8.55 21.40 21.83
C GLN A 270 8.54 22.86 22.31
N ASN A 271 7.71 23.72 21.71
CA ASN A 271 7.57 25.11 22.11
C ASN A 271 7.09 25.23 23.56
N ASP A 272 6.20 24.37 24.02
CA ASP A 272 5.74 24.37 25.41
C ASP A 272 6.86 23.99 26.38
N ILE A 273 7.73 23.05 26.00
CA ILE A 273 8.95 22.72 26.79
C ILE A 273 9.89 23.92 26.86
N ILE A 274 10.17 24.56 25.72
CA ILE A 274 11.06 25.74 25.66
C ILE A 274 10.50 26.88 26.53
N LYS A 275 9.18 27.13 26.49
CA LYS A 275 8.54 28.12 27.35
C LYS A 275 8.75 27.79 28.83
N LEU A 276 8.53 26.54 29.23
CA LEU A 276 8.71 26.10 30.62
C LEU A 276 10.15 26.37 31.10
N PHE A 277 11.16 25.93 30.32
CA PHE A 277 12.57 26.18 30.69
C PHE A 277 12.93 27.64 30.70
N SER A 278 12.40 28.44 29.76
CA SER A 278 12.63 29.88 29.71
C SER A 278 12.06 30.59 30.95
N VAL A 279 10.85 30.21 31.36
CA VAL A 279 10.23 30.76 32.58
C VAL A 279 11.03 30.37 33.81
N LEU A 280 11.45 29.11 33.95
CA LEU A 280 12.29 28.65 35.06
C LEU A 280 13.61 29.42 35.10
N ALA A 281 14.27 29.60 33.97
CA ALA A 281 15.54 30.34 33.91
C ALA A 281 15.35 31.79 34.38
N VAL A 282 14.33 32.50 33.92
CA VAL A 282 14.05 33.90 34.33
C VAL A 282 13.70 34.03 35.82
N ILE A 283 13.07 33.02 36.43
CA ILE A 283 12.72 33.00 37.85
C ILE A 283 13.98 32.73 38.72
N PHE A 284 14.83 31.76 38.31
CA PHE A 284 15.96 31.32 39.16
C PHE A 284 17.28 32.06 38.93
N MET A 285 17.51 32.61 37.73
CA MET A 285 18.78 33.27 37.38
C MET A 285 19.03 34.52 38.24
N PRO A 286 18.09 35.46 38.47
CA PRO A 286 18.35 36.64 39.26
C PRO A 286 18.66 36.33 40.76
N PRO A 287 17.93 35.46 41.47
CA PRO A 287 18.29 35.05 42.83
C PRO A 287 19.68 34.39 42.88
N THR A 288 20.01 33.53 41.92
CA THR A 288 21.32 32.88 41.85
C THR A 288 22.45 33.90 41.63
N MET A 289 22.21 34.91 40.79
CA MET A 289 23.15 36.00 40.55
C MET A 289 23.41 36.79 41.85
N ILE A 290 22.35 37.13 42.61
CA ILE A 290 22.46 37.81 43.90
C ILE A 290 23.28 36.96 44.87
N ALA A 291 22.92 35.67 45.01
CA ALA A 291 23.66 34.75 45.89
C ALA A 291 25.13 34.61 45.49
N SER A 292 25.44 34.59 44.19
CA SER A 292 26.81 34.51 43.68
C SER A 292 27.61 35.78 43.97
N ILE A 293 26.99 36.97 43.83
CA ILE A 293 27.67 38.25 44.16
C ILE A 293 28.04 38.31 45.63
N TYR A 294 27.07 37.99 46.52
CA TYR A 294 27.34 38.02 47.98
C TYR A 294 28.20 36.82 48.45
N GLY A 295 28.35 35.79 47.65
CA GLY A 295 29.28 34.67 47.89
C GLY A 295 30.70 34.91 47.42
N MET A 296 31.04 36.08 46.84
CA MET A 296 32.38 36.41 46.38
C MET A 296 33.30 36.76 47.55
N ASN A 297 34.59 36.34 47.48
CA ASN A 297 35.57 36.56 48.54
C ASN A 297 36.33 37.89 48.34
N PHE A 298 35.66 39.01 48.15
CA PHE A 298 36.28 40.32 48.11
C PHE A 298 36.58 40.82 49.52
N LYS A 299 37.72 41.54 49.72
CA LYS A 299 38.15 42.06 51.03
C LYS A 299 37.32 43.26 51.52
N ILE A 300 36.65 43.97 50.62
CA ILE A 300 35.83 45.15 50.94
C ILE A 300 34.44 44.92 50.25
N MET A 301 33.44 44.55 51.06
CA MET A 301 32.03 44.46 50.69
C MET A 301 31.21 45.16 51.78
N PRO A 302 30.90 46.46 51.61
CA PRO A 302 30.20 47.25 52.66
C PRO A 302 28.87 46.65 53.14
N GLU A 303 28.22 45.97 52.28
CA GLU A 303 26.89 45.38 52.56
C GLU A 303 26.96 44.18 53.52
N LEU A 304 28.11 43.50 53.64
CA LEU A 304 28.32 42.36 54.55
C LEU A 304 28.52 42.84 56.02
N GLU A 305 28.96 44.08 56.25
CA GLU A 305 29.09 44.65 57.58
C GLU A 305 27.75 45.20 58.12
N TRP A 306 26.73 45.30 57.28
CA TRP A 306 25.42 45.80 57.66
C TRP A 306 24.63 44.71 58.38
N SER A 307 24.09 44.92 59.56
CA SER A 307 23.39 43.96 60.38
C SER A 307 22.11 43.45 59.74
N TRP A 308 21.53 44.18 58.78
CA TRP A 308 20.36 43.84 58.00
C TRP A 308 20.73 43.33 56.58
N GLY A 309 22.01 43.24 56.25
CA GLY A 309 22.45 42.86 54.93
C GLY A 309 21.97 41.47 54.51
N TYR A 310 22.12 40.46 55.35
CA TYR A 310 21.67 39.11 55.07
C TYR A 310 20.14 38.98 54.92
N PRO A 311 19.29 39.49 55.86
CA PRO A 311 17.85 39.49 55.65
C PRO A 311 17.41 40.27 54.42
N ALA A 312 18.02 41.42 54.12
CA ALA A 312 17.72 42.21 52.91
C ALA A 312 18.03 41.44 51.62
N ALA A 313 19.17 40.74 51.56
CA ALA A 313 19.54 39.90 50.42
C ALA A 313 18.52 38.77 50.20
N LEU A 314 18.08 38.10 51.25
CA LEU A 314 17.03 37.05 51.15
C LEU A 314 15.71 37.61 50.65
N VAL A 315 15.27 38.76 51.17
CA VAL A 315 14.02 39.41 50.70
C VAL A 315 14.16 39.82 49.23
N LEU A 316 15.31 40.39 48.86
CA LEU A 316 15.56 40.75 47.45
C LEU A 316 15.53 39.54 46.52
N MET A 317 16.15 38.41 46.89
CA MET A 317 16.08 37.18 46.13
C MET A 317 14.63 36.69 45.92
N VAL A 318 13.81 36.74 46.98
CA VAL A 318 12.42 36.36 46.89
C VAL A 318 11.62 37.32 45.99
N VAL A 319 11.84 38.62 46.10
CA VAL A 319 11.14 39.62 45.25
C VAL A 319 11.46 39.46 43.81
N VAL A 320 12.72 39.27 43.46
CA VAL A 320 13.15 39.09 42.06
C VAL A 320 12.79 37.71 41.49
N ALA A 321 12.53 36.71 42.33
CA ALA A 321 11.94 35.43 41.89
C ALA A 321 10.42 35.51 41.68
N VAL A 322 9.69 36.11 42.64
CA VAL A 322 8.24 36.19 42.61
C VAL A 322 7.76 37.19 41.55
N GLY A 323 8.48 38.26 41.32
CA GLY A 323 8.06 39.27 40.32
C GLY A 323 7.87 38.68 38.90
N PRO A 324 8.87 38.04 38.33
CA PRO A 324 8.71 37.37 37.03
C PRO A 324 7.62 36.27 37.05
N TYR A 325 7.54 35.48 38.13
CA TYR A 325 6.48 34.45 38.25
C TYR A 325 5.09 35.06 38.14
N LEU A 326 4.81 36.15 38.88
CA LEU A 326 3.50 36.84 38.81
C LEU A 326 3.28 37.46 37.42
N PHE A 327 4.31 38.02 36.82
CA PHE A 327 4.23 38.54 35.45
C PHE A 327 3.86 37.48 34.42
N PHE A 328 4.54 36.31 34.41
CA PHE A 328 4.23 35.22 33.51
C PHE A 328 2.84 34.61 33.73
N ARG A 329 2.44 34.49 35.01
CA ARG A 329 1.08 34.06 35.37
C ARG A 329 0.03 35.05 34.87
N TRP A 330 0.28 36.37 35.00
CA TRP A 330 -0.63 37.40 34.46
C TRP A 330 -0.75 37.34 32.94
N LYS A 331 0.34 37.08 32.27
CA LYS A 331 0.41 36.91 30.80
C LYS A 331 -0.15 35.56 30.33
N LYS A 332 -0.61 34.67 31.23
CA LYS A 332 -1.06 33.30 30.90
C LYS A 332 -0.03 32.46 30.14
N TRP A 333 1.23 32.62 30.48
CA TRP A 333 2.32 31.80 29.95
C TRP A 333 2.57 30.57 30.81
N LEU A 334 2.11 30.60 32.04
CA LEU A 334 2.06 29.51 33.03
C LEU A 334 0.63 29.02 33.18
#